data_8cdedd4ddc2ff4de01756ae9fae337fd
#
_entry.id   8cdedd4ddc2ff4de01756ae9fae337fd
#
_cell.length_a   1.000
_cell.length_b   1.000
_cell.length_c   1.000
_cell.angle_alpha   90.00
_cell.angle_beta   90.00
_cell.angle_gamma   90.00
#
_symmetry.space_group_name_H-M   'P 1'
#
loop_
_entity.id
_entity.type
_entity.pdbx_description
1 polymer ?
#
loop_
_entity_poly.entity_id
_entity_poly.type
_entity_poly.pdbx_seq_one_letter_code
_entity_poly.pdbx_strand_id
1 'polypeptide(L)'
;MTIAASPTALIEKHFGTLKDPRSPYRIEHKLIDILIITICATICPKGRREASALAYRFAYGANDWEAIAEYGQTKQDWLKTWLELPNGIPSPDTFSRVCARIKPAELQKCFMGWMEAVAQVTEGELLNLDGKTLRGAKESGNSRSLIHMVSVWSASQHLVLGQTKVSEKSNEITAIPPLLEMLAIRGCLVSIDAM
;
A
#
# COMPACT_ATOMS: atom_id res chain seq x y z
N MET A 1 -27.50 12.65 -8.23
CA MET A 1 -26.42 12.87 -7.24
C MET A 1 -26.03 11.50 -6.69
N THR A 2 -24.94 10.93 -7.20
CA THR A 2 -24.40 9.66 -6.70
C THR A 2 -23.72 9.96 -5.36
N ILE A 3 -24.26 9.45 -4.28
CA ILE A 3 -23.62 9.57 -2.96
C ILE A 3 -22.29 8.83 -3.08
N ALA A 4 -21.19 9.55 -3.00
CA ALA A 4 -19.86 8.97 -2.99
C ALA A 4 -19.81 7.97 -1.83
N ALA A 5 -19.48 6.72 -2.10
CA ALA A 5 -19.34 5.69 -1.08
C ALA A 5 -18.34 6.19 -0.02
N SER A 6 -18.63 5.94 1.26
CA SER A 6 -17.69 6.33 2.31
C SER A 6 -16.33 5.67 2.07
N PRO A 7 -15.20 6.31 2.40
CA PRO A 7 -13.87 5.72 2.24
C PRO A 7 -13.78 4.32 2.86
N THR A 8 -14.43 4.10 4.00
CA THR A 8 -14.52 2.81 4.69
C THR A 8 -15.20 1.75 3.83
N ALA A 9 -16.35 2.09 3.21
CA ALA A 9 -17.09 1.14 2.37
C ALA A 9 -16.28 0.70 1.14
N LEU A 10 -15.48 1.60 0.55
CA LEU A 10 -14.58 1.25 -0.56
C LEU A 10 -13.46 0.31 -0.10
N ILE A 11 -12.86 0.59 1.05
CA ILE A 11 -11.80 -0.25 1.60
C ILE A 11 -12.35 -1.63 1.96
N GLU A 12 -13.48 -1.71 2.66
CA GLU A 12 -14.15 -2.98 2.98
C GLU A 12 -14.51 -3.77 1.73
N LYS A 13 -15.02 -3.12 0.69
CA LYS A 13 -15.36 -3.75 -0.58
C LYS A 13 -14.15 -4.44 -1.21
N HIS A 14 -12.98 -3.80 -1.22
CA HIS A 14 -11.79 -4.31 -1.91
C HIS A 14 -10.92 -5.22 -1.04
N PHE A 15 -10.78 -4.92 0.25
CA PHE A 15 -9.93 -5.70 1.16
C PHE A 15 -10.69 -6.71 2.01
N GLY A 16 -12.02 -6.64 2.10
CA GLY A 16 -12.85 -7.58 2.87
C GLY A 16 -12.80 -9.02 2.35
N THR A 17 -12.38 -9.22 1.08
CA THR A 17 -12.16 -10.55 0.50
C THR A 17 -10.81 -11.17 0.85
N LEU A 18 -9.89 -10.38 1.43
CA LEU A 18 -8.57 -10.85 1.81
C LEU A 18 -8.68 -11.79 3.00
N LYS A 19 -8.20 -13.02 2.81
CA LYS A 19 -8.26 -14.04 3.86
C LYS A 19 -7.29 -13.69 5.00
N ASP A 20 -7.81 -13.66 6.23
CA ASP A 20 -6.98 -13.50 7.42
C ASP A 20 -6.04 -14.71 7.58
N PRO A 21 -4.72 -14.51 7.61
CA PRO A 21 -3.76 -15.60 7.71
C PRO A 21 -3.65 -16.18 9.13
N ARG A 22 -4.35 -15.59 10.11
CA ARG A 22 -4.32 -16.02 11.52
C ARG A 22 -5.36 -17.10 11.79
N SER A 23 -5.08 -17.90 12.83
CA SER A 23 -6.09 -18.81 13.38
C SER A 23 -7.20 -18.01 14.08
N PRO A 24 -8.49 -18.36 13.89
CA PRO A 24 -9.63 -17.63 14.45
C PRO A 24 -9.52 -17.36 15.97
N TYR A 25 -8.94 -18.27 16.72
CA TYR A 25 -8.75 -18.16 18.17
C TYR A 25 -7.71 -17.13 18.63
N ARG A 26 -6.97 -16.52 17.68
CA ARG A 26 -5.89 -15.56 17.95
C ARG A 26 -6.14 -14.20 17.30
N ILE A 27 -7.38 -13.94 16.90
CA ILE A 27 -7.77 -12.68 16.25
C ILE A 27 -8.31 -11.73 17.31
N GLU A 28 -7.43 -10.88 17.84
CA GLU A 28 -7.83 -9.80 18.78
C GLU A 28 -8.16 -8.51 18.02
N HIS A 29 -7.48 -8.26 16.89
CA HIS A 29 -7.66 -7.07 16.06
C HIS A 29 -8.13 -7.49 14.66
N LYS A 30 -9.06 -6.76 14.08
CA LYS A 30 -9.54 -7.03 12.72
C LYS A 30 -8.41 -6.86 11.69
N LEU A 31 -8.39 -7.72 10.68
CA LEU A 31 -7.41 -7.62 9.60
C LEU A 31 -7.50 -6.27 8.87
N ILE A 32 -8.73 -5.80 8.66
CA ILE A 32 -8.98 -4.52 7.99
C ILE A 32 -8.40 -3.34 8.77
N ASP A 33 -8.51 -3.33 10.10
CA ASP A 33 -7.94 -2.28 10.95
C ASP A 33 -6.41 -2.25 10.84
N ILE A 34 -5.77 -3.45 10.87
CA ILE A 34 -4.32 -3.60 10.71
C ILE A 34 -3.87 -3.04 9.36
N LEU A 35 -4.56 -3.40 8.28
CA LEU A 35 -4.21 -2.95 6.92
C LEU A 35 -4.36 -1.45 6.77
N ILE A 36 -5.48 -0.89 7.22
CA ILE A 36 -5.75 0.54 7.07
C ILE A 36 -4.77 1.38 7.88
N ILE A 37 -4.51 1.00 9.13
CA ILE A 37 -3.50 1.70 9.94
C ILE A 37 -2.14 1.66 9.24
N THR A 38 -1.74 0.49 8.72
CA THR A 38 -0.47 0.34 8.00
C THR A 38 -0.42 1.23 6.75
N ILE A 39 -1.47 1.23 5.93
CA ILE A 39 -1.55 2.07 4.73
C ILE A 39 -1.50 3.55 5.11
N CYS A 40 -2.33 4.00 6.05
CA CYS A 40 -2.36 5.40 6.48
C CYS A 40 -1.01 5.86 7.05
N ALA A 41 -0.38 5.04 7.89
CA ALA A 41 0.92 5.36 8.47
C ALA A 41 2.01 5.46 7.39
N THR A 42 1.96 4.61 6.37
CA THR A 42 2.96 4.58 5.28
C THR A 42 2.80 5.75 4.32
N ILE A 43 1.56 6.14 3.98
CA ILE A 43 1.27 7.23 3.03
C ILE A 43 1.12 8.59 3.69
N CYS A 44 1.17 8.68 5.03
CA CYS A 44 1.01 9.94 5.75
C CYS A 44 1.99 10.99 5.20
N PRO A 45 1.50 12.11 4.64
CA PRO A 45 2.37 13.11 4.04
C PRO A 45 3.25 13.75 5.10
N LYS A 46 4.48 14.10 4.71
CA LYS A 46 5.43 14.86 5.51
C LYS A 46 4.73 16.07 6.14
N GLY A 47 4.44 15.97 7.43
CA GLY A 47 3.85 17.09 8.18
C GLY A 47 4.77 18.32 8.09
N ARG A 48 4.16 19.50 7.90
CA ARG A 48 4.88 20.77 8.04
C ARG A 48 5.59 20.78 9.38
N ARG A 49 6.80 21.33 9.35
CA ARG A 49 7.71 21.55 10.46
C ARG A 49 7.01 22.15 11.69
N GLU A 50 6.44 21.33 12.53
CA GLU A 50 6.12 21.71 13.89
C GLU A 50 6.83 20.75 14.83
N ALA A 51 7.66 21.37 15.64
CA ALA A 51 8.83 20.84 16.30
C ALA A 51 8.50 19.92 17.48
N SER A 52 8.43 18.63 17.24
CA SER A 52 8.76 17.62 18.25
C SER A 52 9.53 16.49 17.60
N ALA A 53 10.40 15.81 18.36
CA ALA A 53 11.13 14.63 17.87
C ALA A 53 10.19 13.55 17.30
N LEU A 54 8.93 13.48 17.79
CA LEU A 54 7.85 12.65 17.27
C LEU A 54 7.44 13.07 15.84
N ALA A 55 7.23 14.37 15.60
CA ALA A 55 6.84 14.89 14.29
C ALA A 55 7.90 14.60 13.22
N TYR A 56 9.17 14.52 13.61
CA TYR A 56 10.27 14.20 12.71
C TYR A 56 10.21 12.73 12.23
N ARG A 57 9.82 11.78 13.09
CA ARG A 57 9.66 10.37 12.72
C ARG A 57 8.52 10.17 11.70
N PHE A 58 7.41 10.89 11.85
CA PHE A 58 6.29 10.85 10.91
C PHE A 58 6.51 11.66 9.62
N ALA A 59 7.52 12.53 9.58
CA ALA A 59 7.81 13.36 8.41
C ALA A 59 8.24 12.57 7.16
N TYR A 60 8.61 11.30 7.31
CA TYR A 60 9.11 10.44 6.25
C TYR A 60 8.22 9.21 5.94
N GLY A 61 7.02 9.14 6.52
CA GLY A 61 6.22 7.92 6.58
C GLY A 61 6.77 6.93 7.61
N ALA A 62 5.95 5.95 7.99
CA ALA A 62 6.38 4.89 8.89
C ALA A 62 7.30 3.92 8.15
N ASN A 63 8.53 3.76 8.61
CA ASN A 63 9.53 2.88 7.99
C ASN A 63 9.73 1.57 8.75
N ASP A 64 9.15 1.46 9.94
CA ASP A 64 9.20 0.28 10.81
C ASP A 64 7.85 0.04 11.50
N TRP A 65 7.69 -1.10 12.12
CA TRP A 65 6.45 -1.52 12.76
C TRP A 65 6.15 -0.72 14.03
N GLU A 66 7.17 -0.24 14.70
CA GLU A 66 7.09 0.66 15.86
C GLU A 66 6.46 1.98 15.47
N ALA A 67 6.92 2.59 14.36
CA ALA A 67 6.37 3.84 13.86
C ALA A 67 4.92 3.69 13.38
N ILE A 68 4.54 2.53 12.80
CA ILE A 68 3.15 2.23 12.43
C ILE A 68 2.25 2.17 13.67
N ALA A 69 2.68 1.47 14.72
CA ALA A 69 1.93 1.38 15.96
C ALA A 69 1.81 2.74 16.66
N GLU A 70 2.89 3.51 16.70
CA GLU A 70 2.91 4.86 17.27
C GLU A 70 1.99 5.83 16.50
N TYR A 71 1.98 5.75 15.15
CA TYR A 71 1.01 6.48 14.33
C TYR A 71 -0.42 6.11 14.72
N GLY A 72 -0.72 4.81 14.82
CA GLY A 72 -2.03 4.32 15.23
C GLY A 72 -2.46 4.89 16.57
N GLN A 73 -1.58 4.86 17.57
CA GLN A 73 -1.83 5.41 18.91
C GLN A 73 -2.08 6.93 18.86
N THR A 74 -1.25 7.67 18.13
CA THR A 74 -1.35 9.13 18.00
C THR A 74 -2.65 9.55 17.29
N LYS A 75 -3.13 8.76 16.34
CA LYS A 75 -4.32 9.02 15.53
C LYS A 75 -5.54 8.17 15.94
N GLN A 76 -5.51 7.52 17.09
CA GLN A 76 -6.54 6.57 17.52
C GLN A 76 -7.94 7.16 17.50
N ASP A 77 -8.15 8.37 18.01
CA ASP A 77 -9.47 9.01 18.05
C ASP A 77 -9.99 9.29 16.64
N TRP A 78 -9.12 9.73 15.74
CA TRP A 78 -9.48 9.92 14.35
C TRP A 78 -9.76 8.57 13.64
N LEU A 79 -8.95 7.55 13.87
CA LEU A 79 -9.15 6.22 13.32
C LEU A 79 -10.47 5.60 13.79
N LYS A 80 -10.88 5.79 15.05
CA LYS A 80 -12.16 5.34 15.60
C LYS A 80 -13.39 5.95 14.92
N THR A 81 -13.23 7.03 14.18
CA THR A 81 -14.38 7.60 13.44
C THR A 81 -14.84 6.72 12.28
N TRP A 82 -14.02 5.75 11.86
CA TRP A 82 -14.27 4.89 10.70
C TRP A 82 -13.71 3.46 10.83
N LEU A 83 -12.95 3.14 11.85
CA LEU A 83 -12.52 1.79 12.22
C LEU A 83 -13.14 1.39 13.56
N GLU A 84 -13.42 0.12 13.72
CA GLU A 84 -14.04 -0.35 14.96
C GLU A 84 -13.06 -0.40 16.13
N LEU A 85 -11.81 -0.80 15.88
CA LEU A 85 -10.72 -0.92 16.86
C LEU A 85 -11.19 -1.54 18.20
N PRO A 86 -11.80 -2.73 18.19
CA PRO A 86 -12.44 -3.29 19.39
C PRO A 86 -11.47 -3.47 20.57
N ASN A 87 -10.20 -3.72 20.27
CA ASN A 87 -9.13 -3.87 21.27
C ASN A 87 -8.03 -2.80 21.12
N GLY A 88 -8.39 -1.62 20.58
CA GLY A 88 -7.45 -0.52 20.37
C GLY A 88 -6.46 -0.79 19.25
N ILE A 89 -5.28 -0.18 19.36
CA ILE A 89 -4.23 -0.28 18.33
C ILE A 89 -3.38 -1.53 18.52
N PRO A 90 -3.13 -2.31 17.46
CA PRO A 90 -2.25 -3.48 17.51
C PRO A 90 -0.82 -3.14 17.93
N SER A 91 -0.15 -4.09 18.57
CA SER A 91 1.29 -3.96 18.88
C SER A 91 2.15 -4.05 17.59
N PRO A 92 3.39 -3.51 17.60
CA PRO A 92 4.34 -3.65 16.50
C PRO A 92 4.51 -5.09 16.01
N ASP A 93 4.61 -6.03 16.94
CA ASP A 93 4.71 -7.47 16.64
C ASP A 93 3.48 -8.02 15.93
N THR A 94 2.29 -7.50 16.25
CA THR A 94 1.05 -7.92 15.59
C THR A 94 1.04 -7.45 14.14
N PHE A 95 1.41 -6.18 13.87
CA PHE A 95 1.57 -5.67 12.51
C PHE A 95 2.56 -6.51 11.72
N SER A 96 3.77 -6.72 12.25
CA SER A 96 4.83 -7.51 11.63
C SER A 96 4.36 -8.94 11.27
N ARG A 97 3.82 -9.66 12.26
CA ARG A 97 3.41 -11.06 12.07
C ARG A 97 2.24 -11.22 11.11
N VAL A 98 1.30 -10.30 11.10
CA VAL A 98 0.16 -10.35 10.18
C VAL A 98 0.61 -10.05 8.77
N CYS A 99 1.32 -8.93 8.56
CA CYS A 99 1.80 -8.52 7.23
C CYS A 99 2.74 -9.56 6.61
N ALA A 100 3.61 -10.20 7.40
CA ALA A 100 4.50 -11.26 6.92
C ALA A 100 3.78 -12.53 6.43
N ARG A 101 2.52 -12.76 6.84
CA ARG A 101 1.73 -13.94 6.47
C ARG A 101 0.72 -13.69 5.37
N ILE A 102 0.44 -12.44 5.05
CA ILE A 102 -0.47 -12.10 3.94
C ILE A 102 0.19 -12.52 2.63
N LYS A 103 -0.59 -13.16 1.76
CA LYS A 103 -0.11 -13.51 0.43
C LYS A 103 0.03 -12.25 -0.43
N PRO A 104 1.24 -11.93 -0.92
CA PRO A 104 1.50 -10.69 -1.64
C PRO A 104 0.58 -10.50 -2.86
N ALA A 105 0.33 -11.56 -3.63
CA ALA A 105 -0.52 -11.50 -4.81
C ALA A 105 -1.99 -11.17 -4.49
N GLU A 106 -2.53 -11.70 -3.38
CA GLU A 106 -3.90 -11.39 -2.94
C GLU A 106 -4.00 -9.93 -2.47
N LEU A 107 -3.02 -9.45 -1.69
CA LEU A 107 -2.96 -8.06 -1.24
C LEU A 107 -2.83 -7.10 -2.44
N GLN A 108 -1.95 -7.42 -3.39
CA GLN A 108 -1.77 -6.65 -4.62
C GLN A 108 -3.07 -6.52 -5.40
N LYS A 109 -3.81 -7.63 -5.59
CA LYS A 109 -5.10 -7.62 -6.27
C LYS A 109 -6.12 -6.70 -5.57
N CYS A 110 -6.22 -6.78 -4.25
CA CYS A 110 -7.09 -5.91 -3.47
C CYS A 110 -6.69 -4.44 -3.61
N PHE A 111 -5.40 -4.14 -3.53
CA PHE A 111 -4.85 -2.80 -3.66
C PHE A 111 -5.12 -2.21 -5.06
N MET A 112 -4.87 -2.98 -6.11
CA MET A 112 -5.11 -2.53 -7.49
C MET A 112 -6.59 -2.26 -7.74
N GLY A 113 -7.50 -3.14 -7.30
CA GLY A 113 -8.94 -2.91 -7.41
C GLY A 113 -9.41 -1.69 -6.62
N TRP A 114 -8.79 -1.41 -5.47
CA TRP A 114 -9.07 -0.19 -4.72
C TRP A 114 -8.55 1.05 -5.45
N MET A 115 -7.33 1.00 -6.00
CA MET A 115 -6.77 2.10 -6.79
C MET A 115 -7.60 2.39 -8.03
N GLU A 116 -8.07 1.37 -8.76
CA GLU A 116 -8.97 1.51 -9.90
C GLU A 116 -10.28 2.22 -9.52
N ALA A 117 -10.81 1.94 -8.33
CA ALA A 117 -12.04 2.57 -7.83
C ALA A 117 -11.83 4.02 -7.36
N VAL A 118 -10.61 4.38 -6.94
CA VAL A 118 -10.26 5.73 -6.45
C VAL A 118 -9.71 6.59 -7.57
N ALA A 119 -8.92 6.01 -8.46
CA ALA A 119 -8.30 6.73 -9.56
C ALA A 119 -9.33 7.06 -10.63
N GLN A 120 -9.42 8.34 -10.99
CA GLN A 120 -10.22 8.84 -12.12
C GLN A 120 -9.31 9.00 -13.34
N VAL A 121 -8.79 7.87 -13.84
CA VAL A 121 -7.91 7.89 -15.02
C VAL A 121 -8.71 8.36 -16.24
N THR A 122 -8.26 9.44 -16.86
CA THR A 122 -8.91 10.02 -18.04
C THR A 122 -8.10 9.73 -19.31
N GLU A 123 -8.80 9.70 -20.44
CA GLU A 123 -8.14 9.55 -21.76
C GLU A 123 -7.12 10.67 -21.99
N GLY A 124 -5.94 10.33 -22.49
CA GLY A 124 -4.84 11.28 -22.70
C GLY A 124 -3.98 11.54 -21.45
N GLU A 125 -4.28 10.95 -20.32
CA GLU A 125 -3.48 11.12 -19.10
C GLU A 125 -2.07 10.55 -19.25
N LEU A 126 -1.07 11.27 -18.72
CA LEU A 126 0.32 10.81 -18.70
C LEU A 126 0.58 9.91 -17.49
N LEU A 127 0.98 8.69 -17.77
CA LEU A 127 1.40 7.69 -16.80
C LEU A 127 2.91 7.45 -16.93
N ASN A 128 3.61 7.49 -15.80
CA ASN A 128 5.04 7.26 -15.77
C ASN A 128 5.33 5.86 -15.21
N LEU A 129 6.15 5.10 -15.92
CA LEU A 129 6.71 3.86 -15.40
C LEU A 129 8.07 4.13 -14.76
N ASP A 130 8.24 3.61 -13.55
CA ASP A 130 9.49 3.70 -12.79
C ASP A 130 9.91 2.31 -12.31
N GLY A 131 11.14 1.93 -12.62
CA GLY A 131 11.78 0.72 -12.14
C GLY A 131 12.63 1.03 -10.90
N LYS A 132 12.39 0.36 -9.78
CA LYS A 132 13.09 0.61 -8.53
C LYS A 132 13.61 -0.66 -7.88
N THR A 133 14.88 -0.65 -7.54
CA THR A 133 15.50 -1.68 -6.69
C THR A 133 15.30 -1.33 -5.21
N LEU A 134 14.61 -2.21 -4.48
CA LEU A 134 14.39 -2.05 -3.05
C LEU A 134 15.66 -2.44 -2.29
N ARG A 135 16.37 -1.43 -1.79
CA ARG A 135 17.55 -1.63 -0.95
C ARG A 135 17.11 -2.02 0.46
N GLY A 136 17.67 -3.13 0.96
CA GLY A 136 17.37 -3.63 2.31
C GLY A 136 16.20 -4.63 2.39
N ALA A 137 15.41 -4.79 1.34
CA ALA A 137 14.46 -5.89 1.25
C ALA A 137 15.19 -7.13 0.75
N LYS A 138 15.14 -8.22 1.54
CA LYS A 138 15.76 -9.51 1.19
C LYS A 138 14.66 -10.54 1.02
N GLU A 139 14.78 -11.36 0.00
CA GLU A 139 13.92 -12.52 -0.15
C GLU A 139 14.26 -13.55 0.94
N SER A 140 13.24 -14.08 1.60
CA SER A 140 13.43 -15.08 2.66
C SER A 140 14.19 -16.29 2.11
N GLY A 141 15.38 -16.54 2.63
CA GLY A 141 16.23 -17.69 2.25
C GLY A 141 17.37 -17.38 1.28
N ASN A 142 17.47 -16.18 0.69
CA ASN A 142 18.57 -15.84 -0.19
C ASN A 142 19.16 -14.46 0.15
N SER A 143 20.33 -14.44 0.78
CA SER A 143 20.97 -13.23 1.33
C SER A 143 21.47 -12.21 0.29
N ARG A 144 21.40 -12.54 -1.01
CA ARG A 144 21.93 -11.72 -2.12
C ARG A 144 20.88 -11.25 -3.11
N SER A 145 19.61 -11.68 -2.98
CA SER A 145 18.55 -11.34 -3.92
C SER A 145 18.00 -9.95 -3.63
N LEU A 146 18.22 -9.01 -4.53
CA LEU A 146 17.59 -7.69 -4.51
C LEU A 146 16.19 -7.80 -5.09
N ILE A 147 15.23 -7.09 -4.50
CA ILE A 147 13.87 -7.02 -5.03
C ILE A 147 13.79 -5.84 -5.98
N HIS A 148 13.48 -6.12 -7.24
CA HIS A 148 13.20 -5.10 -8.25
C HIS A 148 11.68 -4.96 -8.39
N MET A 149 11.21 -3.73 -8.46
CA MET A 149 9.79 -3.38 -8.62
C MET A 149 9.64 -2.45 -9.81
N VAL A 150 8.60 -2.69 -10.61
CA VAL A 150 8.13 -1.73 -11.63
C VAL A 150 6.80 -1.19 -11.16
N SER A 151 6.63 0.12 -11.18
CA SER A 151 5.41 0.81 -10.77
C SER A 151 4.89 1.73 -11.87
N VAL A 152 3.57 1.90 -11.92
CA VAL A 152 2.87 2.84 -12.79
C VAL A 152 2.34 3.99 -11.95
N TRP A 153 2.75 5.20 -12.25
CA TRP A 153 2.44 6.43 -11.51
C TRP A 153 1.60 7.36 -12.36
N SER A 154 0.45 7.81 -11.83
CA SER A 154 -0.34 8.89 -12.41
C SER A 154 0.20 10.23 -11.93
N ALA A 155 0.70 11.05 -12.86
CA ALA A 155 1.25 12.37 -12.54
C ALA A 155 0.16 13.37 -12.13
N SER A 156 -1.05 13.27 -12.69
CA SER A 156 -2.17 14.18 -12.42
C SER A 156 -2.79 13.93 -11.05
N GLN A 157 -2.88 12.66 -10.65
CA GLN A 157 -3.54 12.25 -9.41
C GLN A 157 -2.58 11.99 -8.25
N HIS A 158 -1.28 11.98 -8.53
CA HIS A 158 -0.23 11.64 -7.55
C HIS A 158 -0.42 10.27 -6.88
N LEU A 159 -0.85 9.28 -7.68
CA LEU A 159 -1.14 7.92 -7.22
C LEU A 159 -0.32 6.88 -7.97
N VAL A 160 0.11 5.84 -7.25
CA VAL A 160 0.61 4.61 -7.85
C VAL A 160 -0.59 3.74 -8.22
N LEU A 161 -0.85 3.56 -9.51
CA LEU A 161 -1.98 2.77 -10.01
C LEU A 161 -1.75 1.27 -9.86
N GLY A 162 -0.51 0.83 -9.98
CA GLY A 162 -0.13 -0.57 -9.83
C GLY A 162 1.37 -0.75 -9.78
N GLN A 163 1.78 -1.91 -9.30
CA GLN A 163 3.19 -2.28 -9.23
C GLN A 163 3.35 -3.79 -9.37
N THR A 164 4.50 -4.24 -9.84
CA THR A 164 4.83 -5.65 -9.93
C THR A 164 6.28 -5.92 -9.57
N LYS A 165 6.53 -7.08 -8.95
CA LYS A 165 7.89 -7.55 -8.69
C LYS A 165 8.47 -8.11 -10.00
N VAL A 166 9.70 -7.74 -10.30
CA VAL A 166 10.48 -8.26 -11.43
C VAL A 166 11.43 -9.33 -10.92
N SER A 167 11.48 -10.47 -11.58
CA SER A 167 12.44 -11.52 -11.23
C SER A 167 13.85 -11.11 -11.66
N GLU A 168 14.87 -11.53 -10.90
CA GLU A 168 16.29 -11.22 -11.19
C GLU A 168 16.75 -11.62 -12.61
N LYS A 169 16.07 -12.58 -13.24
CA LYS A 169 16.39 -13.10 -14.57
C LYS A 169 15.62 -12.42 -15.70
N SER A 170 14.62 -11.60 -15.40
CA SER A 170 13.84 -10.90 -16.42
C SER A 170 14.22 -9.42 -16.47
N ASN A 171 14.37 -8.92 -17.67
CA ASN A 171 14.54 -7.50 -17.90
C ASN A 171 13.25 -6.76 -17.41
N GLU A 172 13.38 -5.61 -16.80
CA GLU A 172 12.25 -4.75 -16.35
C GLU A 172 11.25 -4.49 -17.48
N ILE A 173 11.75 -4.36 -18.72
CA ILE A 173 10.94 -4.19 -19.93
C ILE A 173 9.91 -5.32 -20.12
N THR A 174 10.25 -6.57 -19.76
CA THR A 174 9.34 -7.71 -19.93
C THR A 174 8.18 -7.73 -18.93
N ALA A 175 8.30 -7.01 -17.82
CA ALA A 175 7.27 -6.89 -16.79
C ALA A 175 6.24 -5.79 -17.11
N ILE A 176 6.56 -4.87 -18.02
CA ILE A 176 5.71 -3.72 -18.36
C ILE A 176 4.39 -4.14 -19.01
N PRO A 177 4.37 -4.92 -20.12
CA PRO A 177 3.12 -5.28 -20.77
C PRO A 177 2.12 -5.97 -19.84
N PRO A 178 2.47 -7.03 -19.07
CA PRO A 178 1.55 -7.64 -18.14
C PRO A 178 1.02 -6.67 -17.06
N LEU A 179 1.86 -5.74 -16.59
CA LEU A 179 1.44 -4.74 -15.61
C LEU A 179 0.42 -3.77 -16.22
N LEU A 180 0.65 -3.29 -17.45
CA LEU A 180 -0.27 -2.37 -18.13
C LEU A 180 -1.60 -3.06 -18.49
N GLU A 181 -1.57 -4.35 -18.86
CA GLU A 181 -2.79 -5.14 -19.14
C GLU A 181 -3.68 -5.30 -17.92
N MET A 182 -3.10 -5.29 -16.71
CA MET A 182 -3.85 -5.41 -15.45
C MET A 182 -4.54 -4.08 -15.07
N LEU A 183 -4.21 -2.97 -15.71
CA LEU A 183 -4.70 -1.63 -15.38
C LEU A 183 -5.74 -1.16 -16.41
N ALA A 184 -6.81 -0.50 -15.94
CA ALA A 184 -7.82 0.11 -16.82
C ALA A 184 -7.37 1.48 -17.37
N ILE A 185 -6.31 1.48 -18.21
CA ILE A 185 -5.60 2.68 -18.65
C ILE A 185 -5.68 2.92 -20.19
N ARG A 186 -6.77 2.47 -20.81
CA ARG A 186 -6.96 2.67 -22.26
C ARG A 186 -6.95 4.17 -22.61
N GLY A 187 -6.26 4.52 -23.68
CA GLY A 187 -6.17 5.90 -24.16
C GLY A 187 -5.17 6.78 -23.41
N CYS A 188 -4.47 6.27 -22.40
CA CYS A 188 -3.42 7.00 -21.70
C CYS A 188 -2.10 7.00 -22.48
N LEU A 189 -1.29 8.03 -22.22
CA LEU A 189 0.09 8.12 -22.69
C LEU A 189 1.01 7.50 -21.63
N VAL A 190 1.87 6.57 -22.04
CA VAL A 190 2.81 5.92 -21.12
C VAL A 190 4.22 6.42 -21.39
N SER A 191 4.85 7.01 -20.38
CA SER A 191 6.26 7.38 -20.39
C SER A 191 7.08 6.31 -19.66
N ILE A 192 8.17 5.89 -20.26
CA ILE A 192 9.11 4.93 -19.69
C ILE A 192 10.44 5.66 -19.56
N ASP A 193 10.98 5.75 -18.34
CA ASP A 193 12.34 6.26 -18.17
C ASP A 193 13.37 5.28 -18.75
N ALA A 194 14.52 5.78 -19.20
CA ALA A 194 15.56 4.95 -19.75
C ALA A 194 16.05 3.97 -18.67
N MET A 195 15.72 2.70 -18.87
CA MET A 195 16.09 1.59 -18.00
C MET A 195 17.36 0.92 -18.49
#